data_8a949acb72fb6d13a93f8b51d033f875
#
_entry.id   8a949acb72fb6d13a93f8b51d033f875
#
_cell.length_a   1.000
_cell.length_b   1.000
_cell.length_c   1.000
_cell.angle_alpha   90.00
_cell.angle_beta   90.00
_cell.angle_gamma   90.00
#
_symmetry.space_group_name_H-M   'P 1'
#
loop_
_entity.id
_entity.type
_entity.pdbx_description
1 polymer ?
#
loop_
_entity_poly.entity_id
_entity_poly.type
_entity_poly.pdbx_seq_one_letter_code
_entity_poly.pdbx_strand_id
1 'polypeptide(L)'
;MKQNFFAVDLGATSGRTILGTFIEGGLNLEEINRFPNHLIEVGGHFYWDIYALYRHIIDGLKLVAHRGESIASIGIDTWGVDFVCVGKDGNLLRQPYAYRDPHTVGAPEALFSRISRSKVYGKTGIQIMNFNSLFQLDTLRRNHDSALEAADKILFMPDALSYMLTGEMVTEYTIASTAQLVNAQTRRLEPELLKAVGLSEKNFGRFVFPGEKVGVLTEEVQKITGLGAIPVIAVAGHDTGSAVAAVPALDRNFPYLSSGTWSLMGVETDAPVINAETEALNFTNEGGVEGTIRLLKNICCLLYTSDAADDRISV
;
A
#
# COMPACT_ATOMS: atom_id res chain seq x y z
N MET A 1 11.17 25.68 16.41
CA MET A 1 10.27 26.07 15.27
C MET A 1 9.12 25.08 15.23
N LYS A 2 7.85 25.52 15.15
CA LYS A 2 6.69 24.62 15.05
C LYS A 2 6.50 24.23 13.59
N GLN A 3 6.39 22.91 13.29
CA GLN A 3 6.05 22.40 11.96
C GLN A 3 4.94 21.36 12.09
N ASN A 4 3.94 21.45 11.22
CA ASN A 4 2.84 20.50 11.19
C ASN A 4 2.94 19.63 9.94
N PHE A 5 2.65 18.35 10.10
CA PHE A 5 2.60 17.35 9.05
C PHE A 5 1.23 16.69 9.08
N PHE A 6 0.64 16.47 7.93
CA PHE A 6 -0.65 15.79 7.82
C PHE A 6 -0.41 14.35 7.37
N ALA A 7 -0.74 13.40 8.23
CA ALA A 7 -0.62 11.98 7.95
C ALA A 7 -2.00 11.37 7.72
N VAL A 8 -2.07 10.48 6.75
CA VAL A 8 -3.25 9.67 6.41
C VAL A 8 -2.86 8.21 6.58
N ASP A 9 -3.47 7.54 7.57
CA ASP A 9 -3.24 6.14 7.90
C ASP A 9 -4.53 5.34 7.64
N LEU A 10 -4.50 4.49 6.61
CA LEU A 10 -5.65 3.73 6.14
C LEU A 10 -5.42 2.23 6.31
N GLY A 11 -6.06 1.68 7.32
CA GLY A 11 -6.12 0.23 7.50
C GLY A 11 -7.32 -0.43 6.80
N ALA A 12 -7.35 -1.75 6.79
CA ALA A 12 -8.42 -2.54 6.14
C ALA A 12 -9.81 -2.38 6.77
N THR A 13 -9.93 -1.86 7.98
CA THR A 13 -11.22 -1.71 8.70
C THR A 13 -11.55 -0.28 9.07
N SER A 14 -10.56 0.59 9.18
CA SER A 14 -10.72 2.00 9.53
C SER A 14 -9.58 2.82 8.99
N GLY A 15 -9.85 4.10 8.74
CA GLY A 15 -8.85 5.09 8.43
C GLY A 15 -8.87 6.25 9.40
N ARG A 16 -7.80 7.00 9.44
CA ARG A 16 -7.67 8.23 10.23
C ARG A 16 -6.77 9.24 9.55
N THR A 17 -7.01 10.50 9.83
CA THR A 17 -6.06 11.56 9.51
C THR A 17 -5.51 12.16 10.81
N ILE A 18 -4.26 12.49 10.81
CA ILE A 18 -3.50 12.90 11.99
C ILE A 18 -2.74 14.17 11.67
N LEU A 19 -2.78 15.15 12.56
CA LEU A 19 -1.88 16.29 12.54
C LEU A 19 -0.72 16.02 13.50
N GLY A 20 0.46 15.74 12.93
CA GLY A 20 1.71 15.66 13.68
C GLY A 20 2.34 17.05 13.79
N THR A 21 2.46 17.55 15.01
CA THR A 21 3.13 18.84 15.28
C THR A 21 4.50 18.58 15.88
N PHE A 22 5.54 18.93 15.14
CA PHE A 22 6.91 18.89 15.64
C PHE A 22 7.25 20.22 16.34
N ILE A 23 7.63 20.13 17.60
CA ILE A 23 8.07 21.25 18.42
C ILE A 23 9.43 20.93 19.03
N GLU A 24 10.12 21.96 19.54
CA GLU A 24 11.39 21.73 20.26
C GLU A 24 11.14 20.77 21.43
N GLY A 25 11.80 19.61 21.38
CA GLY A 25 11.71 18.58 22.42
C GLY A 25 10.68 17.47 22.18
N GLY A 26 9.93 17.47 21.06
CA GLY A 26 9.02 16.35 20.81
C GLY A 26 8.09 16.46 19.61
N LEU A 27 7.32 15.42 19.46
CA LEU A 27 6.26 15.28 18.46
C LEU A 27 4.91 15.14 19.19
N ASN A 28 3.96 16.02 18.88
CA ASN A 28 2.58 15.89 19.33
C ASN A 28 1.73 15.35 18.18
N LEU A 29 0.91 14.32 18.45
CA LEU A 29 0.00 13.71 17.49
C LEU A 29 -1.43 14.00 17.89
N GLU A 30 -2.22 14.56 16.98
CA GLU A 30 -3.64 14.83 17.15
C GLU A 30 -4.42 14.12 16.03
N GLU A 31 -5.34 13.24 16.41
CA GLU A 31 -6.28 12.64 15.48
C GLU A 31 -7.31 13.69 15.03
N ILE A 32 -7.36 13.99 13.74
CA ILE A 32 -8.25 15.02 13.17
C ILE A 32 -9.62 14.43 12.85
N ASN A 33 -9.64 13.26 12.23
CA ASN A 33 -10.86 12.47 12.03
C ASN A 33 -10.52 10.98 11.97
N ARG A 34 -11.51 10.16 12.31
CA ARG A 34 -11.49 8.70 12.18
C ARG A 34 -12.77 8.27 11.48
N PHE A 35 -12.64 7.30 10.60
CA PHE A 35 -13.75 6.80 9.79
C PHE A 35 -13.62 5.29 9.55
N PRO A 36 -14.74 4.59 9.36
CA PRO A 36 -14.72 3.19 8.96
C PRO A 36 -14.28 3.07 7.50
N ASN A 37 -13.59 1.98 7.18
CA ASN A 37 -13.29 1.57 5.82
C ASN A 37 -14.17 0.37 5.48
N HIS A 38 -15.29 0.63 4.81
CA HIS A 38 -16.27 -0.39 4.48
C HIS A 38 -15.99 -1.01 3.11
N LEU A 39 -16.17 -2.32 3.02
CA LEU A 39 -16.22 -3.00 1.74
C LEU A 39 -17.58 -2.75 1.07
N ILE A 40 -17.55 -2.58 -0.24
CA ILE A 40 -18.75 -2.56 -1.08
C ILE A 40 -18.90 -3.96 -1.67
N GLU A 41 -20.00 -4.63 -1.37
CA GLU A 41 -20.32 -5.89 -2.01
C GLU A 41 -21.30 -5.64 -3.15
N VAL A 42 -20.92 -6.04 -4.37
CA VAL A 42 -21.76 -5.97 -5.54
C VAL A 42 -21.41 -7.08 -6.55
N GLY A 43 -22.41 -7.74 -7.06
CA GLY A 43 -22.21 -8.81 -8.05
C GLY A 43 -21.41 -10.01 -7.54
N GLY A 44 -21.37 -10.25 -6.23
CA GLY A 44 -20.59 -11.33 -5.61
C GLY A 44 -19.10 -10.98 -5.43
N HIS A 45 -18.74 -9.71 -5.58
CA HIS A 45 -17.39 -9.21 -5.43
C HIS A 45 -17.29 -8.13 -4.36
N PHE A 46 -16.11 -8.02 -3.74
CA PHE A 46 -15.79 -7.03 -2.73
C PHE A 46 -14.86 -5.96 -3.28
N TYR A 47 -15.25 -4.69 -3.08
CA TYR A 47 -14.49 -3.52 -3.54
C TYR A 47 -14.22 -2.56 -2.38
N TRP A 48 -13.13 -1.82 -2.48
CA TRP A 48 -12.90 -0.64 -1.64
C TRP A 48 -13.59 0.58 -2.25
N ASP A 49 -14.21 1.43 -1.42
CA ASP A 49 -14.72 2.72 -1.85
C ASP A 49 -13.61 3.78 -1.80
N ILE A 50 -12.78 3.82 -2.84
CA ILE A 50 -11.66 4.77 -2.89
C ILE A 50 -12.14 6.23 -2.90
N TYR A 51 -13.32 6.51 -3.45
CA TYR A 51 -13.87 7.87 -3.43
C TYR A 51 -14.34 8.29 -2.04
N ALA A 52 -14.86 7.37 -1.23
CA ALA A 52 -15.15 7.64 0.17
C ALA A 52 -13.87 7.91 0.96
N LEU A 53 -12.80 7.13 0.74
CA LEU A 53 -11.50 7.37 1.35
C LEU A 53 -10.95 8.75 0.99
N TYR A 54 -10.96 9.11 -0.30
CA TYR A 54 -10.57 10.43 -0.76
C TYR A 54 -11.39 11.54 -0.09
N ARG A 55 -12.71 11.41 -0.02
CA ARG A 55 -13.58 12.38 0.66
C ARG A 55 -13.17 12.58 2.12
N HIS A 56 -12.89 11.51 2.85
CA HIS A 56 -12.46 11.60 4.25
C HIS A 56 -11.11 12.30 4.42
N ILE A 57 -10.19 12.11 3.47
CA ILE A 57 -8.92 12.85 3.45
C ILE A 57 -9.19 14.35 3.24
N ILE A 58 -10.02 14.71 2.27
CA ILE A 58 -10.42 16.10 2.00
C ILE A 58 -11.09 16.73 3.22
N ASP A 59 -11.97 15.99 3.91
CA ASP A 59 -12.63 16.48 5.12
C ASP A 59 -11.62 16.74 6.25
N GLY A 60 -10.64 15.86 6.44
CA GLY A 60 -9.53 16.07 7.39
C GLY A 60 -8.70 17.32 7.05
N LEU A 61 -8.35 17.50 5.78
CA LEU A 61 -7.61 18.69 5.31
C LEU A 61 -8.40 19.98 5.56
N LYS A 62 -9.71 19.99 5.29
CA LYS A 62 -10.60 21.12 5.60
C LYS A 62 -10.62 21.46 7.07
N LEU A 63 -10.69 20.46 7.95
CA LEU A 63 -10.68 20.68 9.40
C LEU A 63 -9.39 21.39 9.86
N VAL A 64 -8.23 20.99 9.33
CA VAL A 64 -6.95 21.65 9.64
C VAL A 64 -6.90 23.06 9.06
N ALA A 65 -7.37 23.25 7.82
CA ALA A 65 -7.44 24.58 7.19
C ALA A 65 -8.32 25.56 7.98
N HIS A 66 -9.49 25.13 8.48
CA HIS A 66 -10.39 25.96 9.28
C HIS A 66 -9.78 26.39 10.62
N ARG A 67 -8.81 25.65 11.14
CA ARG A 67 -8.06 26.02 12.36
C ARG A 67 -6.96 27.03 12.09
N GLY A 68 -6.72 27.38 10.82
CA GLY A 68 -5.61 28.25 10.43
C GLY A 68 -4.22 27.62 10.60
N GLU A 69 -4.15 26.29 10.71
CA GLU A 69 -2.90 25.57 10.85
C GLU A 69 -2.21 25.44 9.48
N SER A 70 -0.93 25.77 9.44
CA SER A 70 -0.09 25.53 8.27
C SER A 70 0.37 24.07 8.24
N ILE A 71 0.38 23.43 7.08
CA ILE A 71 0.87 22.07 6.85
C ILE A 71 2.15 22.14 6.01
N ALA A 72 3.22 21.51 6.48
CA ALA A 72 4.50 21.43 5.77
C ALA A 72 4.46 20.37 4.66
N SER A 73 3.85 19.23 4.93
CA SER A 73 3.64 18.17 3.93
C SER A 73 2.52 17.22 4.32
N ILE A 74 2.08 16.42 3.34
CA ILE A 74 1.10 15.35 3.47
C ILE A 74 1.78 14.03 3.16
N GLY A 75 1.55 12.97 3.97
CA GLY A 75 1.97 11.60 3.73
C GLY A 75 0.78 10.66 3.82
N ILE A 76 0.75 9.61 3.00
CA ILE A 76 -0.34 8.63 2.94
C ILE A 76 0.24 7.23 2.97
N ASP A 77 -0.21 6.40 3.90
CA ASP A 77 0.00 4.97 3.88
C ASP A 77 -1.32 4.20 3.92
N THR A 78 -1.28 2.98 3.43
CA THR A 78 -2.43 2.08 3.35
C THR A 78 -2.02 0.63 3.57
N TRP A 79 -3.00 -0.27 3.62
CA TRP A 79 -2.77 -1.71 3.49
C TRP A 79 -2.12 -2.05 2.15
N GLY A 80 -1.46 -3.23 2.08
CA GLY A 80 -0.73 -3.69 0.90
C GLY A 80 -1.61 -4.26 -0.22
N VAL A 81 -0.98 -4.61 -1.31
CA VAL A 81 -1.37 -5.46 -2.44
C VAL A 81 -2.46 -4.94 -3.37
N ASP A 82 -3.37 -4.06 -2.94
CA ASP A 82 -4.48 -3.60 -3.76
C ASP A 82 -4.10 -2.40 -4.63
N PHE A 83 -4.78 -2.28 -5.77
CA PHE A 83 -4.47 -1.29 -6.78
C PHE A 83 -5.71 -0.84 -7.56
N VAL A 84 -5.58 0.27 -8.27
CA VAL A 84 -6.58 0.78 -9.22
C VAL A 84 -6.04 0.72 -10.65
N CYS A 85 -6.94 0.56 -11.60
CA CYS A 85 -6.69 0.74 -13.02
C CYS A 85 -7.08 2.17 -13.43
N VAL A 86 -6.17 2.89 -14.08
CA VAL A 86 -6.38 4.25 -14.56
C VAL A 86 -6.34 4.25 -16.09
N GLY A 87 -7.34 4.86 -16.71
CA GLY A 87 -7.44 5.00 -18.16
C GLY A 87 -6.51 6.08 -18.71
N LYS A 88 -6.38 6.15 -20.03
CA LYS A 88 -5.58 7.18 -20.74
C LYS A 88 -6.07 8.59 -20.51
N ASP A 89 -7.33 8.74 -20.12
CA ASP A 89 -7.96 10.02 -19.77
C ASP A 89 -7.69 10.44 -18.32
N GLY A 90 -6.94 9.63 -17.55
CA GLY A 90 -6.64 9.87 -16.15
C GLY A 90 -7.76 9.45 -15.18
N ASN A 91 -8.87 8.91 -15.66
CA ASN A 91 -9.96 8.46 -14.80
C ASN A 91 -9.72 7.05 -14.26
N LEU A 92 -10.17 6.80 -13.02
CA LEU A 92 -10.23 5.45 -12.46
C LEU A 92 -11.30 4.66 -13.21
N LEU A 93 -10.94 3.50 -13.73
CA LEU A 93 -11.82 2.67 -14.56
C LEU A 93 -12.82 1.86 -13.76
N ARG A 94 -12.49 1.54 -12.51
CA ARG A 94 -13.35 0.81 -11.56
C ARG A 94 -12.89 1.06 -10.13
N GLN A 95 -13.77 0.83 -9.16
CA GLN A 95 -13.39 0.67 -7.76
C GLN A 95 -12.40 -0.49 -7.62
N PRO A 96 -11.33 -0.37 -6.80
CA PRO A 96 -10.35 -1.43 -6.63
C PRO A 96 -10.97 -2.65 -5.96
N TYR A 97 -10.63 -3.84 -6.43
CA TYR A 97 -10.95 -5.06 -5.69
C TYR A 97 -10.32 -5.03 -4.30
N ALA A 98 -11.03 -5.53 -3.32
CA ALA A 98 -10.44 -5.79 -2.02
C ALA A 98 -9.64 -7.10 -2.06
N TYR A 99 -8.50 -7.15 -1.38
CA TYR A 99 -7.68 -8.37 -1.30
C TYR A 99 -8.43 -9.58 -0.72
N ARG A 100 -9.55 -9.34 -0.02
CA ARG A 100 -10.45 -10.39 0.53
C ARG A 100 -11.44 -10.94 -0.50
N ASP A 101 -11.48 -10.38 -1.71
CA ASP A 101 -12.35 -10.86 -2.77
C ASP A 101 -11.93 -12.26 -3.22
N PRO A 102 -12.89 -13.18 -3.42
CA PRO A 102 -12.57 -14.56 -3.78
C PRO A 102 -12.07 -14.74 -5.22
N HIS A 103 -11.97 -13.67 -6.05
CA HIS A 103 -11.57 -13.78 -7.46
C HIS A 103 -10.17 -14.38 -7.66
N THR A 104 -9.33 -14.37 -6.63
CA THR A 104 -7.96 -14.92 -6.67
C THR A 104 -7.84 -16.35 -6.16
N VAL A 105 -8.94 -17.02 -5.84
CA VAL A 105 -8.92 -18.45 -5.45
C VAL A 105 -8.34 -19.27 -6.60
N GLY A 106 -7.31 -20.09 -6.31
CA GLY A 106 -6.57 -20.89 -7.31
C GLY A 106 -5.61 -20.09 -8.21
N ALA A 107 -5.45 -18.80 -7.97
CA ALA A 107 -4.58 -17.96 -8.80
C ALA A 107 -3.08 -18.31 -8.70
N PRO A 108 -2.52 -18.66 -7.53
CA PRO A 108 -1.13 -19.11 -7.44
C PRO A 108 -0.87 -20.36 -8.29
N GLU A 109 -1.72 -21.37 -8.22
CA GLU A 109 -1.61 -22.61 -8.99
C GLU A 109 -1.65 -22.33 -10.49
N ALA A 110 -2.57 -21.47 -10.92
CA ALA A 110 -2.69 -21.07 -12.32
C ALA A 110 -1.44 -20.33 -12.83
N LEU A 111 -0.86 -19.45 -12.05
CA LEU A 111 0.39 -18.75 -12.41
C LEU A 111 1.56 -19.73 -12.41
N PHE A 112 1.69 -20.57 -11.37
CA PHE A 112 2.82 -21.49 -11.21
C PHE A 112 2.84 -22.64 -12.24
N SER A 113 1.75 -22.86 -12.98
CA SER A 113 1.79 -23.72 -14.17
C SER A 113 2.63 -23.14 -15.33
N ARG A 114 2.93 -21.83 -15.31
CA ARG A 114 3.66 -21.09 -16.38
C ARG A 114 5.02 -20.56 -15.92
N ILE A 115 5.18 -20.26 -14.64
CA ILE A 115 6.43 -19.81 -14.03
C ILE A 115 6.60 -20.49 -12.68
N SER A 116 7.77 -21.06 -12.37
CA SER A 116 7.94 -21.80 -11.12
C SER A 116 7.84 -20.90 -9.88
N ARG A 117 7.25 -21.44 -8.79
CA ARG A 117 7.15 -20.80 -7.49
C ARG A 117 8.51 -20.27 -7.01
N SER A 118 9.54 -21.12 -7.02
CA SER A 118 10.88 -20.74 -6.57
C SER A 118 11.50 -19.63 -7.41
N LYS A 119 11.14 -19.53 -8.69
CA LYS A 119 11.58 -18.40 -9.52
C LYS A 119 10.93 -17.09 -9.11
N VAL A 120 9.62 -17.10 -8.85
CA VAL A 120 8.89 -15.93 -8.36
C VAL A 120 9.42 -15.52 -6.99
N TYR A 121 9.53 -16.46 -6.05
CA TYR A 121 10.07 -16.18 -4.72
C TYR A 121 11.53 -15.73 -4.79
N GLY A 122 12.37 -16.40 -5.55
CA GLY A 122 13.79 -16.07 -5.71
C GLY A 122 14.06 -14.65 -6.21
N LYS A 123 13.13 -14.09 -7.01
CA LYS A 123 13.20 -12.71 -7.47
C LYS A 123 12.67 -11.70 -6.46
N THR A 124 11.56 -12.01 -5.84
CA THR A 124 10.81 -11.05 -5.02
C THR A 124 11.05 -11.20 -3.53
N GLY A 125 11.34 -12.42 -3.06
CA GLY A 125 11.41 -12.75 -1.65
C GLY A 125 10.07 -12.60 -0.90
N ILE A 126 8.96 -12.42 -1.61
CA ILE A 126 7.66 -12.13 -1.01
C ILE A 126 6.91 -13.43 -0.72
N GLN A 127 6.37 -13.53 0.49
CA GLN A 127 5.46 -14.60 0.91
C GLN A 127 4.37 -14.84 -0.14
N ILE A 128 4.11 -16.10 -0.46
CA ILE A 128 3.06 -16.46 -1.39
C ILE A 128 1.71 -16.40 -0.68
N MET A 129 0.90 -15.44 -1.09
CA MET A 129 -0.50 -15.28 -0.68
C MET A 129 -1.33 -15.10 -1.94
N ASN A 130 -2.47 -15.79 -2.04
CA ASN A 130 -3.30 -15.77 -3.26
C ASN A 130 -3.75 -14.37 -3.69
N PHE A 131 -3.84 -13.44 -2.76
CA PHE A 131 -4.28 -12.05 -2.96
C PHE A 131 -3.14 -11.07 -3.31
N ASN A 132 -1.87 -11.49 -3.39
CA ASN A 132 -0.81 -10.58 -3.84
C ASN A 132 -1.13 -10.04 -5.23
N SER A 133 -0.75 -8.80 -5.49
CA SER A 133 -1.12 -8.11 -6.74
C SER A 133 -0.73 -8.88 -8.01
N LEU A 134 0.39 -9.62 -7.96
CA LEU A 134 0.81 -10.50 -9.06
C LEU A 134 -0.30 -11.50 -9.44
N PHE A 135 -0.95 -12.13 -8.46
CA PHE A 135 -2.01 -13.11 -8.69
C PHE A 135 -3.34 -12.44 -9.04
N GLN A 136 -3.62 -11.27 -8.45
CA GLN A 136 -4.78 -10.46 -8.84
C GLN A 136 -4.69 -10.08 -10.33
N LEU A 137 -3.57 -9.51 -10.77
CA LEU A 137 -3.32 -9.10 -12.15
C LEU A 137 -3.38 -10.30 -13.12
N ASP A 138 -2.80 -11.45 -12.73
CA ASP A 138 -2.90 -12.66 -13.52
C ASP A 138 -4.34 -13.14 -13.71
N THR A 139 -5.12 -13.10 -12.64
CA THR A 139 -6.53 -13.49 -12.69
C THR A 139 -7.34 -12.54 -13.58
N LEU A 140 -7.19 -11.24 -13.39
CA LEU A 140 -7.86 -10.23 -14.21
C LEU A 140 -7.51 -10.38 -15.69
N ARG A 141 -6.23 -10.62 -16.00
CA ARG A 141 -5.79 -10.86 -17.38
C ARG A 141 -6.43 -12.12 -17.99
N ARG A 142 -6.42 -13.25 -17.26
CA ARG A 142 -7.00 -14.52 -17.74
C ARG A 142 -8.51 -14.41 -17.97
N ASN A 143 -9.17 -13.58 -17.17
CA ASN A 143 -10.61 -13.36 -17.27
C ASN A 143 -10.99 -12.22 -18.24
N HIS A 144 -10.03 -11.67 -18.99
CA HIS A 144 -10.27 -10.55 -19.92
C HIS A 144 -10.98 -9.37 -19.25
N ASP A 145 -10.51 -9.00 -18.04
CA ASP A 145 -11.10 -7.92 -17.26
C ASP A 145 -10.99 -6.59 -18.02
N SER A 146 -12.12 -5.97 -18.29
CA SER A 146 -12.20 -4.79 -19.14
C SER A 146 -11.51 -3.57 -18.53
N ALA A 147 -11.45 -3.45 -17.21
CA ALA A 147 -10.72 -2.35 -16.57
C ALA A 147 -9.20 -2.55 -16.75
N LEU A 148 -8.69 -3.78 -16.59
CA LEU A 148 -7.27 -4.05 -16.83
C LEU A 148 -6.90 -3.91 -18.31
N GLU A 149 -7.75 -4.36 -19.24
CA GLU A 149 -7.52 -4.24 -20.68
C GLU A 149 -7.49 -2.77 -21.16
N ALA A 150 -8.30 -1.90 -20.55
CA ALA A 150 -8.34 -0.47 -20.87
C ALA A 150 -7.32 0.37 -20.07
N ALA A 151 -6.62 -0.22 -19.10
CA ALA A 151 -5.72 0.51 -18.23
C ALA A 151 -4.49 1.04 -18.98
N ASP A 152 -4.19 2.31 -18.82
CA ASP A 152 -2.89 2.91 -19.14
C ASP A 152 -1.93 2.75 -17.97
N LYS A 153 -2.42 2.97 -16.75
CA LYS A 153 -1.65 2.87 -15.52
C LYS A 153 -2.31 1.99 -14.47
N ILE A 154 -1.46 1.38 -13.66
CA ILE A 154 -1.78 0.69 -12.41
C ILE A 154 -1.17 1.50 -11.27
N LEU A 155 -1.99 1.92 -10.32
CA LEU A 155 -1.54 2.65 -9.13
C LEU A 155 -1.94 1.86 -7.88
N PHE A 156 -1.00 1.65 -6.96
CA PHE A 156 -1.31 1.07 -5.66
C PHE A 156 -2.15 2.04 -4.83
N MET A 157 -2.82 1.57 -3.81
CA MET A 157 -3.81 2.37 -3.07
C MET A 157 -3.27 3.73 -2.58
N PRO A 158 -2.09 3.84 -1.90
CA PRO A 158 -1.59 5.14 -1.46
C PRO A 158 -1.15 6.02 -2.64
N ASP A 159 -0.64 5.41 -3.72
CA ASP A 159 -0.25 6.11 -4.94
C ASP A 159 -1.48 6.69 -5.66
N ALA A 160 -2.58 5.93 -5.70
CA ALA A 160 -3.84 6.38 -6.28
C ALA A 160 -4.45 7.56 -5.51
N LEU A 161 -4.44 7.51 -4.18
CA LEU A 161 -4.90 8.61 -3.34
C LEU A 161 -4.00 9.85 -3.48
N SER A 162 -2.69 9.65 -3.56
CA SER A 162 -1.71 10.71 -3.83
C SER A 162 -1.95 11.33 -5.22
N TYR A 163 -2.23 10.49 -6.23
CA TYR A 163 -2.61 10.95 -7.57
C TYR A 163 -3.88 11.81 -7.55
N MET A 164 -4.93 11.38 -6.83
CA MET A 164 -6.16 12.16 -6.71
C MET A 164 -5.96 13.52 -6.03
N LEU A 165 -4.92 13.67 -5.20
CA LEU A 165 -4.56 14.94 -4.57
C LEU A 165 -3.65 15.81 -5.45
N THR A 166 -2.76 15.20 -6.24
CA THR A 166 -1.66 15.92 -6.91
C THR A 166 -1.71 15.90 -8.42
N GLY A 167 -2.44 14.96 -9.03
CA GLY A 167 -2.38 14.70 -10.46
C GLY A 167 -1.12 13.93 -10.92
N GLU A 168 -0.20 13.59 -9.99
CA GLU A 168 1.07 12.92 -10.31
C GLU A 168 0.96 11.40 -10.08
N MET A 169 1.28 10.62 -11.11
CA MET A 169 1.25 9.16 -11.04
C MET A 169 2.63 8.62 -10.64
N VAL A 170 2.70 8.04 -9.47
CA VAL A 170 3.91 7.42 -8.93
C VAL A 170 3.70 5.95 -8.61
N THR A 171 4.78 5.26 -8.31
CA THR A 171 4.82 3.90 -7.75
C THR A 171 5.81 3.94 -6.60
N GLU A 172 5.30 3.97 -5.38
CA GLU A 172 6.14 4.02 -4.19
C GLU A 172 6.69 2.62 -3.87
N TYR A 173 7.98 2.57 -3.53
CA TYR A 173 8.74 1.34 -3.37
C TYR A 173 8.17 0.38 -2.31
N THR A 174 7.82 0.87 -1.12
CA THR A 174 7.44 0.00 0.00
C THR A 174 6.11 -0.67 -0.24
N ILE A 175 5.12 0.07 -0.78
CA ILE A 175 3.82 -0.51 -1.16
C ILE A 175 3.98 -1.43 -2.38
N ALA A 176 4.76 -1.04 -3.38
CA ALA A 176 5.01 -1.88 -4.56
C ALA A 176 5.72 -3.18 -4.20
N SER A 177 6.55 -3.21 -3.16
CA SER A 177 7.23 -4.42 -2.70
C SER A 177 6.25 -5.51 -2.24
N THR A 178 5.09 -5.13 -1.67
CA THR A 178 4.06 -6.10 -1.23
C THR A 178 3.40 -6.84 -2.40
N ALA A 179 3.46 -6.26 -3.59
CA ALA A 179 2.76 -6.73 -4.78
C ALA A 179 3.30 -8.03 -5.39
N GLN A 180 4.48 -8.49 -4.94
CA GLN A 180 5.21 -9.61 -5.57
C GLN A 180 5.60 -9.31 -7.04
N LEU A 181 5.83 -8.02 -7.35
CA LEU A 181 6.23 -7.52 -8.67
C LEU A 181 7.59 -6.83 -8.66
N VAL A 182 8.16 -6.58 -7.49
CA VAL A 182 9.45 -5.91 -7.31
C VAL A 182 10.55 -6.95 -7.09
N ASN A 183 11.65 -6.80 -7.80
CA ASN A 183 12.86 -7.58 -7.54
C ASN A 183 13.54 -7.05 -6.27
N ALA A 184 13.68 -7.90 -5.27
CA ALA A 184 14.18 -7.53 -3.95
C ALA A 184 15.63 -7.03 -3.98
N GLN A 185 16.47 -7.54 -4.92
CA GLN A 185 17.87 -7.15 -5.05
C GLN A 185 18.03 -5.80 -5.73
N THR A 186 17.31 -5.60 -6.85
CA THR A 186 17.42 -4.36 -7.64
C THR A 186 16.52 -3.25 -7.11
N ARG A 187 15.52 -3.60 -6.29
CA ARG A 187 14.49 -2.68 -5.75
C ARG A 187 13.74 -1.94 -6.87
N ARG A 188 13.50 -2.64 -7.97
CA ARG A 188 12.77 -2.16 -9.14
C ARG A 188 11.74 -3.20 -9.56
N LEU A 189 10.75 -2.79 -10.33
CA LEU A 189 9.80 -3.70 -10.94
C LEU A 189 10.55 -4.79 -11.73
N GLU A 190 10.11 -6.05 -11.60
CA GLU A 190 10.73 -7.19 -12.25
C GLU A 190 10.10 -7.40 -13.65
N PRO A 191 10.83 -7.11 -14.75
CA PRO A 191 10.24 -7.14 -16.08
C PRO A 191 9.68 -8.51 -16.49
N GLU A 192 10.28 -9.60 -15.99
CA GLU A 192 9.81 -10.95 -16.30
C GLU A 192 8.44 -11.22 -15.65
N LEU A 193 8.23 -10.79 -14.42
CA LEU A 193 6.95 -10.95 -13.73
C LEU A 193 5.88 -10.04 -14.35
N LEU A 194 6.23 -8.79 -14.67
CA LEU A 194 5.32 -7.90 -15.40
C LEU A 194 4.87 -8.51 -16.72
N LYS A 195 5.81 -9.04 -17.52
CA LYS A 195 5.50 -9.73 -18.76
C LYS A 195 4.59 -10.94 -18.56
N ALA A 196 4.77 -11.70 -17.48
CA ALA A 196 3.95 -12.87 -17.18
C ALA A 196 2.46 -12.50 -17.00
N VAL A 197 2.18 -11.30 -16.49
CA VAL A 197 0.82 -10.75 -16.34
C VAL A 197 0.41 -9.76 -17.43
N GLY A 198 1.19 -9.69 -18.54
CA GLY A 198 0.87 -8.88 -19.73
C GLY A 198 1.12 -7.38 -19.56
N LEU A 199 1.92 -6.99 -18.59
CA LEU A 199 2.27 -5.62 -18.28
C LEU A 199 3.76 -5.34 -18.56
N SER A 200 4.13 -4.09 -18.43
CA SER A 200 5.50 -3.58 -18.49
C SER A 200 5.65 -2.42 -17.51
N GLU A 201 6.86 -1.93 -17.29
CA GLU A 201 7.10 -0.74 -16.44
C GLU A 201 6.31 0.50 -16.89
N LYS A 202 5.96 0.59 -18.17
CA LYS A 202 5.16 1.70 -18.73
C LYS A 202 3.75 1.77 -18.12
N ASN A 203 3.24 0.66 -17.61
CA ASN A 203 1.93 0.60 -16.98
C ASN A 203 1.94 1.09 -15.52
N PHE A 204 3.08 1.52 -15.01
CA PHE A 204 3.23 2.05 -13.65
C PHE A 204 3.63 3.53 -13.69
N GLY A 205 3.49 4.20 -12.55
CA GLY A 205 3.94 5.58 -12.39
C GLY A 205 5.46 5.71 -12.25
N ARG A 206 5.94 6.95 -12.09
CA ARG A 206 7.34 7.21 -11.75
C ARG A 206 7.70 6.53 -10.44
N PHE A 207 8.73 5.70 -10.45
CA PHE A 207 9.15 4.96 -9.26
C PHE A 207 9.80 5.88 -8.25
N VAL A 208 9.29 5.90 -7.02
CA VAL A 208 9.75 6.77 -5.92
C VAL A 208 10.03 5.97 -4.65
N PHE A 209 10.88 6.55 -3.79
CA PHE A 209 11.21 6.02 -2.48
C PHE A 209 10.67 6.92 -1.37
N PRO A 210 10.53 6.42 -0.12
CA PRO A 210 10.17 7.25 1.02
C PRO A 210 11.09 8.48 1.14
N GLY A 211 10.50 9.65 1.39
CA GLY A 211 11.18 10.94 1.44
C GLY A 211 11.14 11.72 0.12
N GLU A 212 10.84 11.10 -1.00
CA GLU A 212 10.75 11.80 -2.28
C GLU A 212 9.42 12.55 -2.43
N LYS A 213 9.47 13.70 -3.08
CA LYS A 213 8.26 14.48 -3.41
C LYS A 213 7.47 13.80 -4.51
N VAL A 214 6.20 13.54 -4.26
CA VAL A 214 5.21 13.07 -5.25
C VAL A 214 4.79 14.25 -6.13
N GLY A 215 4.21 15.26 -5.54
CA GLY A 215 3.70 16.46 -6.19
C GLY A 215 3.28 17.52 -5.18
N VAL A 216 2.41 18.42 -5.59
CA VAL A 216 1.70 19.39 -4.72
C VAL A 216 0.21 19.27 -4.95
N LEU A 217 -0.60 19.69 -3.99
CA LEU A 217 -2.06 19.72 -4.15
C LEU A 217 -2.44 20.45 -5.44
N THR A 218 -3.33 19.84 -6.24
CA THR A 218 -3.87 20.49 -7.44
C THR A 218 -4.66 21.77 -7.08
N GLU A 219 -4.83 22.69 -8.03
CA GLU A 219 -5.62 23.91 -7.82
C GLU A 219 -7.06 23.60 -7.36
N GLU A 220 -7.64 22.51 -7.86
CA GLU A 220 -8.95 22.05 -7.43
C GLU A 220 -8.95 21.65 -5.95
N VAL A 221 -8.00 20.84 -5.52
CA VAL A 221 -7.86 20.40 -4.12
C VAL A 221 -7.56 21.59 -3.22
N GLN A 222 -6.68 22.51 -3.63
CA GLN A 222 -6.42 23.76 -2.90
C GLN A 222 -7.71 24.56 -2.68
N LYS A 223 -8.51 24.73 -3.73
CA LYS A 223 -9.79 25.45 -3.66
C LYS A 223 -10.81 24.76 -2.75
N ILE A 224 -10.92 23.41 -2.84
CA ILE A 224 -11.89 22.64 -2.04
C ILE A 224 -11.50 22.64 -0.56
N THR A 225 -10.21 22.59 -0.24
CA THR A 225 -9.72 22.50 1.14
C THR A 225 -9.47 23.86 1.79
N GLY A 226 -9.24 24.89 1.00
CA GLY A 226 -8.78 26.20 1.48
C GLY A 226 -7.30 26.25 1.79
N LEU A 227 -6.53 25.22 1.44
CA LEU A 227 -5.09 25.13 1.63
C LEU A 227 -4.33 25.65 0.39
N GLY A 228 -3.05 25.97 0.56
CA GLY A 228 -2.15 26.30 -0.55
C GLY A 228 -1.58 25.05 -1.26
N ALA A 229 -0.53 25.25 -2.06
CA ALA A 229 0.17 24.21 -2.79
C ALA A 229 1.04 23.34 -1.84
N ILE A 230 0.40 22.60 -0.94
CA ILE A 230 1.06 21.73 0.04
C ILE A 230 1.70 20.55 -0.70
N PRO A 231 2.98 20.22 -0.43
CA PRO A 231 3.63 19.05 -1.02
C PRO A 231 3.07 17.75 -0.43
N VAL A 232 2.87 16.76 -1.30
CA VAL A 232 2.67 15.35 -0.93
C VAL A 232 4.02 14.66 -1.05
N ILE A 233 4.44 14.01 0.01
CA ILE A 233 5.72 13.30 0.12
C ILE A 233 5.43 11.80 0.19
N ALA A 234 6.15 11.01 -0.58
CA ALA A 234 6.13 9.57 -0.46
C ALA A 234 6.65 9.19 0.93
N VAL A 235 5.84 8.53 1.70
CA VAL A 235 6.22 7.87 2.96
C VAL A 235 6.39 6.38 2.70
N ALA A 236 6.63 5.55 3.72
CA ALA A 236 6.44 4.12 3.54
C ALA A 236 4.95 3.88 3.27
N GLY A 237 4.58 3.73 2.00
CA GLY A 237 3.18 3.64 1.56
C GLY A 237 2.46 2.39 2.08
N HIS A 238 3.20 1.36 2.53
CA HIS A 238 2.65 0.22 3.26
C HIS A 238 2.58 0.55 4.76
N ASP A 239 1.39 0.50 5.36
CA ASP A 239 1.09 0.84 6.76
C ASP A 239 2.06 0.21 7.77
N THR A 240 2.39 -1.08 7.57
CA THR A 240 3.40 -1.78 8.38
C THR A 240 4.79 -1.18 8.18
N GLY A 241 5.13 -0.70 6.98
CA GLY A 241 6.39 0.00 6.73
C GLY A 241 6.50 1.29 7.53
N SER A 242 5.44 2.08 7.55
CA SER A 242 5.32 3.29 8.36
C SER A 242 5.38 2.97 9.87
N ALA A 243 4.69 1.91 10.31
CA ALA A 243 4.72 1.48 11.71
C ALA A 243 6.11 1.06 12.16
N VAL A 244 6.86 0.31 11.35
CA VAL A 244 8.23 -0.12 11.68
C VAL A 244 9.18 1.08 11.71
N ALA A 245 9.05 2.02 10.76
CA ALA A 245 9.85 3.24 10.75
C ALA A 245 9.64 4.12 12.00
N ALA A 246 8.47 4.01 12.65
CA ALA A 246 8.13 4.77 13.85
C ALA A 246 8.57 4.10 15.17
N VAL A 247 9.15 2.88 15.12
CA VAL A 247 9.61 2.19 16.33
C VAL A 247 10.77 2.97 16.96
N PRO A 248 10.69 3.35 18.25
CA PRO A 248 11.76 4.08 18.93
C PRO A 248 12.91 3.14 19.36
N ALA A 249 13.48 2.46 18.38
CA ALA A 249 14.59 1.52 18.61
C ALA A 249 15.87 2.27 18.98
N LEU A 250 16.67 1.67 19.87
CA LEU A 250 17.98 2.22 20.29
C LEU A 250 19.11 1.84 19.33
N ASP A 251 18.92 0.77 18.57
CA ASP A 251 19.86 0.30 17.55
C ASP A 251 19.11 -0.31 16.36
N ARG A 252 19.84 -0.72 15.32
CA ARG A 252 19.26 -1.31 14.10
C ARG A 252 18.84 -2.77 14.24
N ASN A 253 19.26 -3.47 15.30
CA ASN A 253 19.05 -4.90 15.49
C ASN A 253 17.90 -5.15 16.46
N PHE A 254 16.70 -4.72 16.11
CA PHE A 254 15.52 -4.95 16.93
C PHE A 254 14.50 -5.83 16.22
N PRO A 255 13.92 -6.83 16.88
CA PRO A 255 12.73 -7.49 16.40
C PRO A 255 11.51 -6.62 16.67
N TYR A 256 10.56 -6.63 15.75
CA TYR A 256 9.28 -5.95 15.92
C TYR A 256 8.12 -6.92 15.80
N LEU A 257 7.01 -6.57 16.44
CA LEU A 257 5.71 -7.21 16.27
C LEU A 257 4.66 -6.12 15.98
N SER A 258 4.25 -6.00 14.73
CA SER A 258 3.10 -5.19 14.37
C SER A 258 1.85 -6.06 14.50
N SER A 259 0.98 -5.72 15.45
CA SER A 259 -0.22 -6.51 15.76
C SER A 259 -1.48 -5.68 15.52
N GLY A 260 -2.26 -6.11 14.53
CA GLY A 260 -3.54 -5.52 14.13
C GLY A 260 -4.46 -6.64 13.63
N THR A 261 -5.12 -6.44 12.50
CA THR A 261 -5.88 -7.50 11.78
C THR A 261 -4.97 -8.69 11.45
N TRP A 262 -3.73 -8.40 11.09
CA TRP A 262 -2.61 -9.35 10.96
C TRP A 262 -1.59 -9.09 12.06
N SER A 263 -0.83 -10.10 12.44
CA SER A 263 0.37 -9.95 13.25
C SER A 263 1.57 -10.21 12.35
N LEU A 264 2.45 -9.22 12.24
CA LEU A 264 3.65 -9.26 11.42
C LEU A 264 4.87 -9.19 12.34
N MET A 265 5.57 -10.32 12.47
CA MET A 265 6.79 -10.40 13.27
C MET A 265 8.01 -10.41 12.36
N GLY A 266 8.97 -9.53 12.63
CA GLY A 266 10.12 -9.40 11.77
C GLY A 266 11.29 -8.62 12.35
N VAL A 267 12.26 -8.42 11.49
CA VAL A 267 13.45 -7.59 11.72
C VAL A 267 13.72 -6.76 10.46
N GLU A 268 14.45 -5.66 10.61
CA GLU A 268 15.01 -4.96 9.45
C GLU A 268 16.41 -5.50 9.13
N THR A 269 16.71 -5.63 7.84
CA THR A 269 17.99 -6.09 7.31
C THR A 269 18.47 -5.14 6.20
N ASP A 270 19.79 -5.07 5.96
CA ASP A 270 20.36 -4.23 4.89
C ASP A 270 20.17 -4.87 3.50
N ALA A 271 19.93 -6.17 3.42
CA ALA A 271 19.77 -6.93 2.19
C ALA A 271 18.68 -8.00 2.35
N PRO A 272 18.00 -8.39 1.24
CA PRO A 272 16.99 -9.43 1.30
C PRO A 272 17.60 -10.79 1.64
N VAL A 273 16.89 -11.55 2.48
CA VAL A 273 17.25 -12.93 2.85
C VAL A 273 16.35 -13.88 2.06
N ILE A 274 16.85 -14.34 0.93
CA ILE A 274 16.13 -15.21 0.00
C ILE A 274 16.92 -16.49 -0.22
N ASN A 275 16.41 -17.60 0.31
CA ASN A 275 17.01 -18.94 0.20
C ASN A 275 15.92 -20.00 0.32
N ALA A 276 16.30 -21.27 0.21
CA ALA A 276 15.37 -22.40 0.28
C ALA A 276 14.64 -22.49 1.63
N GLU A 277 15.29 -22.09 2.73
CA GLU A 277 14.68 -22.11 4.06
C GLU A 277 13.63 -21.02 4.21
N THR A 278 13.94 -19.77 3.81
CA THR A 278 12.98 -18.65 3.87
C THR A 278 11.81 -18.89 2.91
N GLU A 279 12.04 -19.53 1.76
CA GLU A 279 10.97 -19.95 0.86
C GLU A 279 10.08 -21.02 1.50
N ALA A 280 10.67 -22.06 2.07
CA ALA A 280 9.93 -23.16 2.69
C ALA A 280 9.12 -22.70 3.91
N LEU A 281 9.66 -21.78 4.69
CA LEU A 281 9.01 -21.19 5.85
C LEU A 281 8.06 -20.02 5.49
N ASN A 282 7.98 -19.66 4.21
CA ASN A 282 7.15 -18.60 3.66
C ASN A 282 7.39 -17.23 4.35
N PHE A 283 8.66 -16.84 4.50
CA PHE A 283 9.03 -15.49 4.92
C PHE A 283 8.86 -14.49 3.78
N THR A 284 8.67 -13.22 4.12
CA THR A 284 8.56 -12.12 3.17
C THR A 284 9.67 -11.09 3.38
N ASN A 285 10.15 -10.50 2.28
CA ASN A 285 11.21 -9.49 2.23
C ASN A 285 10.62 -8.19 1.66
N GLU A 286 9.92 -7.43 2.47
CA GLU A 286 9.26 -6.21 2.03
C GLU A 286 10.19 -5.00 2.12
N GLY A 287 9.97 -4.01 1.27
CA GLY A 287 10.74 -2.77 1.32
C GLY A 287 10.52 -1.99 2.61
N GLY A 288 11.61 -1.50 3.20
CA GLY A 288 11.62 -0.57 4.33
C GLY A 288 12.04 0.84 3.92
N VAL A 289 12.12 1.74 4.90
CA VAL A 289 12.66 3.09 4.71
C VAL A 289 14.19 3.06 4.69
N GLU A 290 14.81 4.15 4.21
CA GLU A 290 16.28 4.29 4.14
C GLU A 290 17.02 3.11 3.47
N GLY A 291 16.31 2.39 2.60
CA GLY A 291 16.87 1.26 1.87
C GLY A 291 16.98 -0.03 2.68
N THR A 292 16.30 -0.17 3.79
CA THR A 292 16.20 -1.43 4.53
C THR A 292 15.25 -2.42 3.85
N ILE A 293 15.33 -3.67 4.25
CA ILE A 293 14.39 -4.74 3.94
C ILE A 293 13.75 -5.20 5.24
N ARG A 294 12.45 -5.26 5.28
CA ARG A 294 11.69 -5.85 6.37
C ARG A 294 11.55 -7.35 6.12
N LEU A 295 12.42 -8.13 6.75
CA LEU A 295 12.30 -9.60 6.77
C LEU A 295 11.29 -9.97 7.83
N LEU A 296 10.13 -10.47 7.44
CA LEU A 296 9.06 -10.75 8.38
C LEU A 296 8.27 -12.01 8.00
N LYS A 297 7.45 -12.44 8.93
CA LYS A 297 6.42 -13.46 8.72
C LYS A 297 5.07 -12.92 9.11
N ASN A 298 4.10 -13.06 8.22
CA ASN A 298 2.71 -12.81 8.53
C ASN A 298 2.15 -13.98 9.33
N ILE A 299 1.62 -13.70 10.51
CA ILE A 299 1.00 -14.64 11.40
C ILE A 299 -0.47 -14.24 11.51
N CYS A 300 -1.39 -15.09 11.07
CA CYS A 300 -2.81 -14.83 11.25
C CYS A 300 -3.14 -14.92 12.75
N CYS A 301 -3.45 -13.81 13.41
CA CYS A 301 -3.42 -13.73 14.87
C CYS A 301 -4.75 -13.56 15.57
N LEU A 302 -5.78 -12.98 14.98
CA LEU A 302 -7.01 -12.60 15.73
C LEU A 302 -8.20 -13.55 15.55
N LEU A 303 -7.98 -14.80 15.21
CA LEU A 303 -9.03 -15.84 15.16
C LEU A 303 -9.62 -16.21 16.54
N TYR A 304 -9.10 -15.67 17.64
CA TYR A 304 -9.52 -16.06 19.00
C TYR A 304 -10.45 -15.11 19.73
N THR A 305 -10.75 -13.92 19.18
CA THR A 305 -11.51 -12.90 19.92
C THR A 305 -12.70 -12.27 19.18
N SER A 306 -12.89 -12.56 17.91
CA SER A 306 -14.11 -12.21 17.20
C SER A 306 -14.83 -13.49 16.80
N ASP A 307 -16.16 -13.47 16.79
CA ASP A 307 -17.01 -14.60 16.41
C ASP A 307 -16.45 -15.32 15.18
N ALA A 308 -15.79 -16.44 15.45
CA ALA A 308 -15.12 -17.27 14.43
C ALA A 308 -16.11 -17.96 13.45
N ALA A 309 -17.37 -17.56 13.49
CA ALA A 309 -18.42 -18.11 12.62
C ALA A 309 -18.42 -17.51 11.21
N ASP A 310 -17.91 -16.28 11.01
CA ASP A 310 -17.97 -15.61 9.71
C ASP A 310 -16.65 -15.55 8.94
N ASP A 311 -15.51 -15.83 9.58
CA ASP A 311 -14.20 -15.85 8.91
C ASP A 311 -13.76 -17.27 8.50
N ARG A 312 -14.52 -17.91 7.63
CA ARG A 312 -14.04 -19.10 6.93
C ARG A 312 -13.08 -18.73 5.81
N ILE A 313 -11.90 -18.28 6.19
CA ILE A 313 -10.76 -18.28 5.26
C ILE A 313 -10.03 -19.59 5.50
N SER A 314 -10.28 -20.56 4.61
CA SER A 314 -9.47 -21.76 4.52
C SER A 314 -8.02 -21.37 4.23
N VAL A 315 -7.10 -21.83 5.06
CA VAL A 315 -5.66 -21.76 4.86
C VAL A 315 -5.25 -22.63 3.69
#